data_9073671bbd46eab19848189a5db2dddc
#
_entry.id   9073671bbd46eab19848189a5db2dddc
#
_cell.length_a   1.000
_cell.length_b   1.000
_cell.length_c   1.000
_cell.angle_alpha   90.00
_cell.angle_beta   90.00
_cell.angle_gamma   90.00
#
_symmetry.space_group_name_H-M   'P 1'
#
loop_
_entity.id
_entity.type
_entity.pdbx_description
1 polymer ?
#
loop_
_entity_poly.entity_id
_entity_poly.type
_entity_poly.pdbx_seq_one_letter_code
_entity_poly.pdbx_strand_id
1 'polypeptide(L)'
;MELFEKNLAALEQRYPLLAEKIKKFEIDKTAGRAGIETAANGMQIPWVKGDNRVWHLNSRQDPQMAAELYAKRYQIRDYGIYFIFGFSDGRCAQELLKNCNDTNLVVICEPDLEVFAISCHYMDFSGIVSDTKTLFYFYELEPDMSVVMSRIINYTRIKLLEFCILPGYDVLYHEQCEAFMDGVIEQMRNETVNKSTSMTFERLIPQHMLFHMKNCIYHKNMEQLHQALEPYDISDRPCIIVSAGPSLDKNIRQLKQIQGKAFTIVVDAALRTALKAGIRPDLVCTVDARVPERFFEG
;
A
#
# COMPACT_ATOMS: atom_id res chain seq x y z
N MET A 1 6.89 34.30 1.82
CA MET A 1 5.65 34.22 1.02
C MET A 1 5.90 33.56 -0.33
N GLU A 2 6.87 34.04 -1.10
CA GLU A 2 7.12 33.55 -2.46
C GLU A 2 7.43 32.02 -2.55
N LEU A 3 8.29 31.49 -1.65
CA LEU A 3 8.63 30.06 -1.62
C LEU A 3 7.43 29.19 -1.23
N PHE A 4 6.67 29.60 -0.23
CA PHE A 4 5.48 28.88 0.21
C PHE A 4 4.43 28.79 -0.90
N GLU A 5 4.15 29.92 -1.55
CA GLU A 5 3.17 29.95 -2.66
C GLU A 5 3.61 29.09 -3.84
N LYS A 6 4.91 29.08 -4.15
CA LYS A 6 5.49 28.24 -5.19
C LYS A 6 5.35 26.73 -4.88
N ASN A 7 5.69 26.34 -3.65
CA ASN A 7 5.52 24.95 -3.20
C ASN A 7 4.05 24.55 -3.20
N LEU A 8 3.19 25.44 -2.70
CA LEU A 8 1.76 25.20 -2.63
C LEU A 8 1.14 24.99 -4.02
N ALA A 9 1.50 25.81 -5.01
CA ALA A 9 1.02 25.67 -6.38
C ALA A 9 1.41 24.30 -6.98
N ALA A 10 2.65 23.83 -6.72
CA ALA A 10 3.08 22.49 -7.15
C ALA A 10 2.31 21.38 -6.43
N LEU A 11 2.05 21.54 -5.13
CA LEU A 11 1.27 20.59 -4.34
C LEU A 11 -0.21 20.54 -4.78
N GLU A 12 -0.84 21.68 -5.05
CA GLU A 12 -2.22 21.76 -5.52
C GLU A 12 -2.44 20.99 -6.83
N GLN A 13 -1.43 21.01 -7.70
CA GLN A 13 -1.50 20.29 -8.97
C GLN A 13 -1.41 18.76 -8.83
N ARG A 14 -0.60 18.25 -7.90
CA ARG A 14 -0.32 16.81 -7.77
C ARG A 14 -0.92 16.16 -6.53
N TYR A 15 -1.02 16.90 -5.44
CA TYR A 15 -1.43 16.42 -4.11
C TYR A 15 -2.42 17.38 -3.46
N PRO A 16 -3.63 17.57 -4.03
CA PRO A 16 -4.58 18.60 -3.58
C PRO A 16 -4.98 18.45 -2.11
N LEU A 17 -5.14 17.24 -1.60
CA LEU A 17 -5.46 16.99 -0.19
C LEU A 17 -4.31 17.41 0.75
N LEU A 18 -3.07 17.17 0.34
CA LEU A 18 -1.90 17.63 1.07
C LEU A 18 -1.82 19.15 1.06
N ALA A 19 -2.00 19.77 -0.10
CA ALA A 19 -2.00 21.22 -0.25
C ALA A 19 -3.04 21.88 0.67
N GLU A 20 -4.24 21.31 0.78
CA GLU A 20 -5.29 21.81 1.66
C GLU A 20 -4.89 21.75 3.15
N LYS A 21 -4.23 20.67 3.58
CA LYS A 21 -3.70 20.55 4.94
C LYS A 21 -2.59 21.54 5.21
N ILE A 22 -1.64 21.68 4.28
CA ILE A 22 -0.52 22.62 4.40
C ILE A 22 -1.01 24.08 4.45
N LYS A 23 -2.03 24.45 3.67
CA LYS A 23 -2.67 25.77 3.73
C LYS A 23 -3.26 26.11 5.09
N LYS A 24 -3.85 25.11 5.74
CA LYS A 24 -4.51 25.26 7.05
C LYS A 24 -3.52 25.20 8.21
N PHE A 25 -2.26 24.88 7.93
CA PHE A 25 -1.25 24.74 8.95
C PHE A 25 -0.79 26.11 9.46
N GLU A 26 -0.93 26.34 10.75
CA GLU A 26 -0.49 27.58 11.41
C GLU A 26 0.84 27.32 12.12
N ILE A 27 1.93 27.90 11.60
CA ILE A 27 3.30 27.72 12.13
C ILE A 27 3.38 28.08 13.63
N ASP A 28 2.65 29.10 14.06
CA ASP A 28 2.64 29.57 15.46
C ASP A 28 2.07 28.53 16.44
N LYS A 29 1.35 27.52 15.93
CA LYS A 29 0.75 26.45 16.73
C LYS A 29 1.67 25.25 16.97
N THR A 30 2.86 25.20 16.40
CA THR A 30 3.82 24.11 16.67
C THR A 30 4.29 24.08 18.13
N ALA A 31 3.97 25.10 18.90
CA ALA A 31 4.30 25.24 20.33
C ALA A 31 5.79 24.97 20.65
N GLY A 32 6.68 25.26 19.70
CA GLY A 32 8.11 25.01 19.84
C GLY A 32 8.52 23.54 19.74
N ARG A 33 7.68 22.68 19.16
CA ARG A 33 7.99 21.27 18.88
C ARG A 33 8.92 21.12 17.67
N ALA A 34 8.69 21.91 16.62
CA ALA A 34 9.50 21.91 15.42
C ALA A 34 9.80 23.36 14.97
N GLY A 35 10.81 23.52 14.15
CA GLY A 35 11.19 24.84 13.64
C GLY A 35 12.36 24.77 12.67
N ILE A 36 12.88 25.94 12.32
CA ILE A 36 14.02 26.09 11.41
C ILE A 36 15.18 26.76 12.16
N GLU A 37 16.40 26.31 11.90
CA GLU A 37 17.62 26.99 12.31
C GLU A 37 18.55 27.20 11.11
N THR A 38 19.53 28.11 11.30
CA THR A 38 20.52 28.39 10.26
C THR A 38 21.79 27.60 10.56
N ALA A 39 22.21 26.77 9.60
CA ALA A 39 23.46 26.06 9.64
C ALA A 39 24.68 26.97 9.51
N ALA A 40 25.87 26.49 9.82
CA ALA A 40 27.10 27.27 9.80
C ALA A 40 27.42 27.90 8.43
N ASN A 41 26.99 27.27 7.34
CA ASN A 41 27.13 27.79 5.97
C ASN A 41 25.99 28.72 5.52
N GLY A 42 25.08 29.14 6.43
CA GLY A 42 23.97 30.04 6.15
C GLY A 42 22.71 29.39 5.61
N MET A 43 22.71 28.08 5.38
CA MET A 43 21.52 27.33 4.91
C MET A 43 20.55 27.06 6.05
N GLN A 44 19.25 27.04 5.71
CA GLN A 44 18.19 26.69 6.65
C GLN A 44 18.06 25.18 6.76
N ILE A 45 17.87 24.66 7.98
CA ILE A 45 17.61 23.25 8.28
C ILE A 45 16.47 23.11 9.28
N PRO A 46 15.60 22.11 9.14
CA PRO A 46 14.55 21.87 10.12
C PRO A 46 15.12 21.14 11.34
N TRP A 47 14.46 21.40 12.48
CA TRP A 47 14.71 20.69 13.72
C TRP A 47 13.40 20.29 14.37
N VAL A 48 13.44 19.21 15.17
CA VAL A 48 12.31 18.68 15.96
C VAL A 48 12.76 18.42 17.38
N LYS A 49 11.90 18.73 18.32
CA LYS A 49 12.10 18.42 19.73
C LYS A 49 11.57 17.03 20.01
N GLY A 50 12.46 16.09 20.25
CA GLY A 50 12.13 14.77 20.79
C GLY A 50 12.07 14.81 22.33
N ASP A 51 11.84 13.63 22.93
CA ASP A 51 11.64 13.50 24.38
C ASP A 51 12.80 14.06 25.21
N ASN A 52 14.02 13.79 24.81
CA ASN A 52 15.22 14.13 25.60
C ASN A 52 16.18 15.10 24.92
N ARG A 53 15.97 15.46 23.65
CA ARG A 53 16.88 16.34 22.90
C ARG A 53 16.20 16.96 21.68
N VAL A 54 16.84 18.01 21.16
CA VAL A 54 16.50 18.54 19.84
C VAL A 54 17.22 17.73 18.77
N TRP A 55 16.48 17.32 17.77
CA TRP A 55 16.98 16.63 16.60
C TRP A 55 17.06 17.61 15.44
N HIS A 56 18.27 17.76 14.88
CA HIS A 56 18.47 18.52 13.65
C HIS A 56 18.35 17.56 12.48
N LEU A 57 17.44 17.85 11.57
CA LEU A 57 17.07 16.91 10.52
C LEU A 57 17.99 17.00 9.28
N ASN A 58 19.04 17.79 9.37
CA ASN A 58 20.19 17.80 8.47
C ASN A 58 21.44 18.32 9.21
N SER A 59 22.60 18.36 8.55
CA SER A 59 23.86 18.79 9.11
C SER A 59 23.82 20.28 9.51
N ARG A 60 24.25 20.58 10.74
CA ARG A 60 24.40 21.95 11.23
C ARG A 60 25.63 22.66 10.66
N GLN A 61 26.55 21.95 10.02
CA GLN A 61 27.76 22.52 9.41
C GLN A 61 27.52 22.84 7.94
N ASP A 62 27.24 21.81 7.15
CA ASP A 62 27.00 21.90 5.73
C ASP A 62 25.91 20.90 5.30
N PRO A 63 24.65 21.35 5.20
CA PRO A 63 23.53 20.51 4.79
C PRO A 63 23.67 20.01 3.35
N GLN A 64 24.26 20.80 2.45
CA GLN A 64 24.43 20.43 1.05
C GLN A 64 25.44 19.28 0.90
N MET A 65 26.60 19.42 1.54
CA MET A 65 27.62 18.37 1.54
C MET A 65 27.09 17.07 2.17
N ALA A 66 26.31 17.18 3.24
CA ALA A 66 25.69 16.02 3.88
C ALA A 66 24.71 15.32 2.93
N ALA A 67 23.90 16.05 2.17
CA ALA A 67 22.98 15.50 1.18
C ALA A 67 23.71 14.82 0.00
N GLU A 68 24.81 15.41 -0.47
CA GLU A 68 25.65 14.80 -1.51
C GLU A 68 26.28 13.47 -1.03
N LEU A 69 26.78 13.45 0.20
CA LEU A 69 27.33 12.22 0.80
C LEU A 69 26.27 11.16 1.04
N TYR A 70 25.04 11.59 1.41
CA TYR A 70 23.92 10.69 1.52
C TYR A 70 23.57 10.04 0.17
N ALA A 71 23.42 10.82 -0.88
CA ALA A 71 23.06 10.30 -2.21
C ALA A 71 24.13 9.34 -2.77
N LYS A 72 25.42 9.59 -2.48
CA LYS A 72 26.54 8.71 -2.89
C LYS A 72 26.54 7.31 -2.26
N ARG A 73 25.76 7.10 -1.20
CA ARG A 73 25.63 5.77 -0.56
C ARG A 73 24.84 4.78 -1.41
N TYR A 74 23.99 5.29 -2.31
CA TYR A 74 23.06 4.50 -3.08
C TYR A 74 23.48 4.38 -4.53
N GLN A 75 23.53 3.15 -5.02
CA GLN A 75 23.80 2.89 -6.43
C GLN A 75 22.50 2.95 -7.21
N ILE A 76 22.36 3.96 -8.06
CA ILE A 76 21.18 4.07 -8.92
C ILE A 76 21.29 3.04 -10.05
N ARG A 77 20.20 2.26 -10.22
CA ARG A 77 20.06 1.22 -11.25
C ARG A 77 18.85 1.53 -12.10
N ASP A 78 18.90 1.17 -13.37
CA ASP A 78 17.73 1.29 -14.25
C ASP A 78 16.54 0.53 -13.65
N TYR A 79 15.36 1.13 -13.76
CA TYR A 79 14.10 0.62 -13.18
C TYR A 79 14.08 0.50 -11.65
N GLY A 80 15.06 1.05 -10.94
CA GLY A 80 15.12 1.03 -9.49
C GLY A 80 13.97 1.82 -8.85
N ILE A 81 13.52 1.35 -7.66
CA ILE A 81 12.57 2.04 -6.82
C ILE A 81 13.28 2.37 -5.51
N TYR A 82 13.35 3.65 -5.17
CA TYR A 82 14.05 4.16 -3.99
C TYR A 82 13.02 4.68 -2.99
N PHE A 83 12.93 4.02 -1.84
CA PHE A 83 12.05 4.40 -0.76
C PHE A 83 12.81 5.28 0.22
N ILE A 84 12.58 6.58 0.17
CA ILE A 84 13.17 7.55 1.11
C ILE A 84 12.24 7.66 2.32
N PHE A 85 12.75 7.32 3.50
CA PHE A 85 12.06 7.60 4.76
C PHE A 85 12.66 8.82 5.43
N GLY A 86 11.82 9.87 5.54
CA GLY A 86 12.19 11.23 5.89
C GLY A 86 12.39 12.11 4.66
N PHE A 87 11.94 13.36 4.75
CA PHE A 87 12.14 14.38 3.71
C PHE A 87 13.00 15.55 4.20
N SER A 88 12.77 15.97 5.45
CA SER A 88 13.53 17.06 6.07
C SER A 88 13.47 18.36 5.25
N ASP A 89 14.62 18.82 4.78
CA ASP A 89 14.79 19.99 3.93
C ASP A 89 14.79 19.68 2.42
N GLY A 90 14.50 18.45 2.05
CA GLY A 90 14.41 17.99 0.67
C GLY A 90 15.75 17.80 -0.06
N ARG A 91 16.88 18.25 0.49
CA ARG A 91 18.18 18.20 -0.19
C ARG A 91 18.63 16.79 -0.48
N CYS A 92 18.45 15.85 0.47
CA CYS A 92 18.80 14.44 0.27
C CYS A 92 18.02 13.82 -0.89
N ALA A 93 16.72 14.08 -0.98
CA ALA A 93 15.89 13.65 -2.09
C ALA A 93 16.32 14.29 -3.41
N GLN A 94 16.63 15.59 -3.39
CA GLN A 94 17.09 16.31 -4.55
C GLN A 94 18.42 15.76 -5.11
N GLU A 95 19.39 15.50 -4.23
CA GLU A 95 20.69 14.93 -4.66
C GLU A 95 20.53 13.51 -5.19
N LEU A 96 19.65 12.68 -4.59
CA LEU A 96 19.36 11.36 -5.11
C LEU A 96 18.71 11.42 -6.52
N LEU A 97 17.74 12.33 -6.70
CA LEU A 97 17.03 12.53 -7.96
C LEU A 97 17.94 12.96 -9.12
N LYS A 98 19.02 13.70 -8.85
CA LYS A 98 20.02 14.09 -9.88
C LYS A 98 20.67 12.87 -10.53
N ASN A 99 20.77 11.75 -9.80
CA ASN A 99 21.35 10.51 -10.30
C ASN A 99 20.31 9.58 -10.94
N CYS A 100 19.00 9.86 -10.77
CA CYS A 100 17.90 9.05 -11.31
C CYS A 100 17.61 9.42 -12.77
N ASN A 101 17.26 8.41 -13.56
CA ASN A 101 16.74 8.56 -14.93
C ASN A 101 15.22 8.32 -14.96
N ASP A 102 14.61 8.45 -16.13
CA ASP A 102 13.15 8.35 -16.31
C ASP A 102 12.56 6.97 -16.04
N THR A 103 13.39 5.93 -15.88
CA THR A 103 12.94 4.58 -15.51
C THR A 103 12.82 4.38 -13.99
N ASN A 104 13.40 5.29 -13.21
CA ASN A 104 13.41 5.22 -11.75
C ASN A 104 12.12 5.77 -11.13
N LEU A 105 11.83 5.32 -9.92
CA LEU A 105 10.79 5.87 -9.06
C LEU A 105 11.38 6.15 -7.68
N VAL A 106 11.11 7.33 -7.15
CA VAL A 106 11.50 7.75 -5.80
C VAL A 106 10.23 7.97 -4.98
N VAL A 107 10.02 7.13 -3.99
CA VAL A 107 8.88 7.21 -3.06
C VAL A 107 9.35 7.86 -1.79
N ILE A 108 8.81 9.01 -1.44
CA ILE A 108 9.21 9.79 -0.29
C ILE A 108 8.13 9.68 0.78
N CYS A 109 8.47 9.12 1.92
CA CYS A 109 7.62 9.05 3.09
C CYS A 109 8.12 10.06 4.14
N GLU A 110 7.37 11.14 4.37
CA GLU A 110 7.64 12.04 5.49
C GLU A 110 6.68 11.69 6.64
N PRO A 111 7.20 11.23 7.79
CA PRO A 111 6.37 10.85 8.93
C PRO A 111 5.78 12.04 9.69
N ASP A 112 6.29 13.25 9.49
CA ASP A 112 5.92 14.44 10.25
C ASP A 112 5.44 15.56 9.34
N LEU A 113 4.12 15.69 9.24
CA LEU A 113 3.49 16.70 8.39
C LEU A 113 3.79 18.15 8.86
N GLU A 114 4.03 18.38 10.17
CA GLU A 114 4.40 19.71 10.67
C GLU A 114 5.79 20.10 10.19
N VAL A 115 6.76 19.17 10.22
CA VAL A 115 8.11 19.40 9.69
C VAL A 115 8.05 19.75 8.20
N PHE A 116 7.25 19.00 7.44
CA PHE A 116 7.06 19.27 6.01
C PHE A 116 6.42 20.64 5.79
N ALA A 117 5.36 20.96 6.52
CA ALA A 117 4.65 22.23 6.41
C ALA A 117 5.55 23.43 6.74
N ILE A 118 6.31 23.36 7.85
CA ILE A 118 7.27 24.41 8.22
C ILE A 118 8.32 24.56 7.11
N SER A 119 8.88 23.44 6.63
CA SER A 119 9.92 23.43 5.61
C SER A 119 9.46 24.07 4.30
N CYS A 120 8.17 23.96 3.94
CA CYS A 120 7.58 24.60 2.76
C CYS A 120 7.73 26.15 2.74
N HIS A 121 7.90 26.79 3.90
CA HIS A 121 8.08 28.24 3.99
C HIS A 121 9.53 28.69 3.77
N TYR A 122 10.49 27.80 3.93
CA TYR A 122 11.92 28.14 3.95
C TYR A 122 12.72 27.51 2.82
N MET A 123 12.18 26.50 2.16
CA MET A 123 12.87 25.72 1.13
C MET A 123 12.00 25.54 -0.11
N ASP A 124 12.63 25.48 -1.29
CA ASP A 124 11.95 25.26 -2.56
C ASP A 124 11.85 23.77 -2.87
N PHE A 125 10.67 23.22 -2.73
CA PHE A 125 10.35 21.83 -3.04
C PHE A 125 9.62 21.65 -4.37
N SER A 126 9.27 22.75 -5.04
CA SER A 126 8.41 22.74 -6.22
C SER A 126 8.94 21.80 -7.31
N GLY A 127 10.27 21.79 -7.52
CA GLY A 127 10.90 20.90 -8.49
C GLY A 127 10.77 19.42 -8.13
N ILE A 128 10.94 19.05 -6.85
CA ILE A 128 10.80 17.67 -6.39
C ILE A 128 9.34 17.24 -6.46
N VAL A 129 8.42 18.10 -6.01
CA VAL A 129 6.97 17.84 -6.03
C VAL A 129 6.46 17.64 -7.45
N SER A 130 6.97 18.41 -8.42
CA SER A 130 6.56 18.36 -9.82
C SER A 130 7.26 17.27 -10.63
N ASP A 131 8.33 16.66 -10.11
CA ASP A 131 9.06 15.60 -10.81
C ASP A 131 8.20 14.34 -10.93
N THR A 132 8.02 13.85 -12.16
CA THR A 132 7.19 12.65 -12.45
C THR A 132 7.76 11.38 -11.85
N LYS A 133 9.05 11.36 -11.51
CA LYS A 133 9.72 10.25 -10.84
C LYS A 133 9.46 10.19 -9.34
N THR A 134 8.87 11.23 -8.75
CA THR A 134 8.60 11.26 -7.31
C THR A 134 7.16 10.90 -6.98
N LEU A 135 7.00 10.26 -5.84
CA LEU A 135 5.70 10.04 -5.21
C LEU A 135 5.84 10.28 -3.72
N PHE A 136 5.01 11.18 -3.18
CA PHE A 136 4.95 11.44 -1.75
C PHE A 136 3.90 10.57 -1.08
N TYR A 137 4.26 10.02 0.06
CA TYR A 137 3.38 9.26 0.96
C TYR A 137 3.39 9.91 2.35
N PHE A 138 2.21 10.12 2.92
CA PHE A 138 2.01 10.66 4.26
C PHE A 138 1.00 9.80 5.01
N TYR A 139 1.36 9.27 6.16
CA TYR A 139 0.49 8.41 6.97
C TYR A 139 -0.86 9.04 7.32
N GLU A 140 -0.87 10.35 7.55
CA GLU A 140 -2.10 11.07 7.90
C GLU A 140 -3.09 11.24 6.74
N LEU A 141 -2.64 11.05 5.52
CA LEU A 141 -3.45 11.22 4.31
C LEU A 141 -3.91 9.91 3.72
N GLU A 142 -3.05 8.90 3.76
CA GLU A 142 -3.28 7.59 3.19
C GLU A 142 -2.95 6.51 4.22
N PRO A 143 -3.91 6.19 5.11
CA PRO A 143 -3.68 5.23 6.19
C PRO A 143 -3.47 3.80 5.68
N ASP A 144 -3.98 3.46 4.50
CA ASP A 144 -3.77 2.14 3.88
C ASP A 144 -2.60 2.16 2.89
N MET A 145 -1.42 1.93 3.43
CA MET A 145 -0.19 1.84 2.64
C MET A 145 -0.23 0.72 1.60
N SER A 146 -0.99 -0.35 1.83
CA SER A 146 -1.06 -1.51 0.93
C SER A 146 -1.59 -1.12 -0.45
N VAL A 147 -2.57 -0.22 -0.50
CA VAL A 147 -3.14 0.31 -1.74
C VAL A 147 -2.10 1.09 -2.54
N VAL A 148 -1.30 1.93 -1.87
CA VAL A 148 -0.25 2.72 -2.54
C VAL A 148 0.85 1.79 -3.04
N MET A 149 1.34 0.89 -2.17
CA MET A 149 2.44 -0.02 -2.50
C MET A 149 2.08 -1.01 -3.60
N SER A 150 0.83 -1.49 -3.67
CA SER A 150 0.38 -2.40 -4.74
C SER A 150 0.43 -1.78 -6.14
N ARG A 151 0.36 -0.44 -6.25
CA ARG A 151 0.48 0.29 -7.53
C ARG A 151 1.93 0.51 -7.95
N ILE A 152 2.86 0.49 -7.00
CA ILE A 152 4.27 0.84 -7.17
C ILE A 152 5.13 -0.41 -7.32
N ILE A 153 4.94 -1.39 -6.43
CA ILE A 153 5.74 -2.60 -6.34
C ILE A 153 5.13 -3.66 -7.26
N ASN A 154 5.94 -4.15 -8.19
CA ASN A 154 5.61 -5.28 -9.04
C ASN A 154 6.75 -6.28 -9.05
N TYR A 155 6.45 -7.53 -9.39
CA TYR A 155 7.41 -8.64 -9.36
C TYR A 155 8.72 -8.36 -10.10
N THR A 156 8.68 -7.67 -11.22
CA THR A 156 9.86 -7.42 -12.07
C THR A 156 10.86 -6.47 -11.41
N ARG A 157 10.40 -5.60 -10.51
CA ARG A 157 11.20 -4.57 -9.85
C ARG A 157 11.58 -4.91 -8.40
N ILE A 158 11.08 -6.01 -7.84
CA ILE A 158 11.33 -6.40 -6.43
C ILE A 158 12.82 -6.41 -6.07
N LYS A 159 13.69 -6.88 -6.97
CA LYS A 159 15.14 -6.93 -6.73
C LYS A 159 15.85 -5.59 -6.91
N LEU A 160 15.14 -4.57 -7.30
CA LEU A 160 15.64 -3.22 -7.59
C LEU A 160 15.11 -2.19 -6.59
N LEU A 161 14.56 -2.67 -5.46
CA LEU A 161 14.09 -1.84 -4.36
C LEU A 161 15.26 -1.50 -3.44
N GLU A 162 15.33 -0.24 -3.00
CA GLU A 162 16.33 0.25 -2.06
C GLU A 162 15.66 1.12 -1.01
N PHE A 163 16.00 0.91 0.27
CA PHE A 163 15.56 1.77 1.36
C PHE A 163 16.62 2.84 1.62
N CYS A 164 16.20 4.09 1.59
CA CYS A 164 17.04 5.28 1.73
C CYS A 164 16.58 6.07 2.97
N ILE A 165 16.98 5.62 4.17
CA ILE A 165 16.55 6.26 5.42
C ILE A 165 17.41 7.49 5.67
N LEU A 166 16.79 8.65 5.97
CA LEU A 166 17.51 9.84 6.37
C LEU A 166 18.16 9.65 7.76
N PRO A 167 19.37 10.18 7.98
CA PRO A 167 20.07 10.02 9.25
C PRO A 167 19.22 10.50 10.42
N GLY A 168 19.03 9.63 11.42
CA GLY A 168 18.29 9.91 12.65
C GLY A 168 16.78 9.75 12.57
N TYR A 169 16.20 9.62 11.38
CA TYR A 169 14.77 9.38 11.22
C TYR A 169 14.33 8.01 11.74
N ASP A 170 15.17 7.00 11.59
CA ASP A 170 14.97 5.66 12.13
C ASP A 170 14.89 5.59 13.65
N VAL A 171 15.51 6.57 14.31
CA VAL A 171 15.47 6.68 15.78
C VAL A 171 14.35 7.60 16.24
N LEU A 172 14.19 8.76 15.59
CA LEU A 172 13.20 9.77 15.96
C LEU A 172 11.77 9.30 15.67
N TYR A 173 11.57 8.60 14.55
CA TYR A 173 10.27 8.10 14.07
C TYR A 173 10.31 6.58 13.91
N HIS A 174 10.81 5.89 14.95
CA HIS A 174 11.09 4.46 14.89
C HIS A 174 9.88 3.62 14.49
N GLU A 175 8.75 3.80 15.16
CA GLU A 175 7.52 3.03 14.89
C GLU A 175 7.02 3.24 13.45
N GLN A 176 7.04 4.49 12.98
CA GLN A 176 6.62 4.82 11.61
C GLN A 176 7.60 4.27 10.57
N CYS A 177 8.91 4.27 10.89
CA CYS A 177 9.94 3.70 10.01
C CYS A 177 9.77 2.19 9.87
N GLU A 178 9.58 1.47 10.97
CA GLU A 178 9.31 0.03 10.95
C GLU A 178 8.03 -0.29 10.19
N ALA A 179 6.93 0.40 10.47
CA ALA A 179 5.67 0.19 9.77
C ALA A 179 5.79 0.44 8.27
N PHE A 180 6.55 1.46 7.86
CA PHE A 180 6.81 1.74 6.44
C PHE A 180 7.60 0.62 5.77
N MET A 181 8.69 0.17 6.39
CA MET A 181 9.51 -0.92 5.87
C MET A 181 8.72 -2.23 5.79
N ASP A 182 7.98 -2.57 6.84
CA ASP A 182 7.16 -3.78 6.89
C ASP A 182 6.09 -3.79 5.81
N GLY A 183 5.41 -2.67 5.58
CA GLY A 183 4.42 -2.56 4.51
C GLY A 183 5.01 -2.77 3.11
N VAL A 184 6.20 -2.23 2.84
CA VAL A 184 6.93 -2.47 1.58
C VAL A 184 7.32 -3.95 1.46
N ILE A 185 7.86 -4.55 2.53
CA ILE A 185 8.28 -5.96 2.55
C ILE A 185 7.08 -6.90 2.39
N GLU A 186 5.96 -6.60 3.03
CA GLU A 186 4.72 -7.38 2.88
C GLU A 186 4.24 -7.36 1.43
N GLN A 187 4.22 -6.20 0.78
CA GLN A 187 3.84 -6.11 -0.63
C GLN A 187 4.81 -6.88 -1.54
N MET A 188 6.11 -6.84 -1.27
CA MET A 188 7.09 -7.66 -2.00
C MET A 188 6.78 -9.16 -1.89
N ARG A 189 6.40 -9.64 -0.69
CA ARG A 189 5.99 -11.03 -0.46
C ARG A 189 4.73 -11.36 -1.23
N ASN A 190 3.72 -10.50 -1.18
CA ASN A 190 2.46 -10.66 -1.89
C ASN A 190 2.67 -10.78 -3.41
N GLU A 191 3.49 -9.90 -4.00
CA GLU A 191 3.85 -9.95 -5.42
C GLU A 191 4.59 -11.25 -5.79
N THR A 192 5.47 -11.72 -4.91
CA THR A 192 6.20 -12.98 -5.13
C THR A 192 5.25 -14.19 -5.11
N VAL A 193 4.32 -14.23 -4.15
CA VAL A 193 3.29 -15.28 -4.04
C VAL A 193 2.35 -15.25 -5.24
N ASN A 194 1.85 -14.08 -5.62
CA ASN A 194 0.96 -13.88 -6.75
C ASN A 194 1.62 -14.34 -8.07
N LYS A 195 2.89 -13.99 -8.25
CA LYS A 195 3.65 -14.43 -9.44
C LYS A 195 3.87 -15.92 -9.46
N SER A 196 4.24 -16.53 -8.33
CA SER A 196 4.39 -17.98 -8.21
C SER A 196 3.10 -18.72 -8.55
N THR A 197 1.98 -18.25 -8.03
CA THR A 197 0.64 -18.76 -8.35
C THR A 197 0.34 -18.63 -9.84
N SER A 198 0.54 -17.44 -10.41
CA SER A 198 0.32 -17.19 -11.82
C SER A 198 1.16 -18.09 -12.71
N MET A 199 2.45 -18.27 -12.40
CA MET A 199 3.34 -19.18 -13.17
C MET A 199 2.89 -20.65 -13.07
N THR A 200 2.42 -21.08 -11.89
CA THR A 200 1.90 -22.44 -11.68
C THR A 200 0.68 -22.72 -12.55
N PHE A 201 -0.16 -21.72 -12.75
CA PHE A 201 -1.41 -21.83 -13.49
C PHE A 201 -1.37 -21.24 -14.91
N GLU A 202 -0.19 -20.80 -15.38
CA GLU A 202 -0.02 -20.09 -16.65
C GLU A 202 -0.66 -20.78 -17.86
N ARG A 203 -0.58 -22.11 -17.92
CA ARG A 203 -1.19 -22.90 -18.98
C ARG A 203 -2.63 -23.29 -18.70
N LEU A 204 -2.95 -23.59 -17.44
CA LEU A 204 -4.27 -24.08 -17.02
C LEU A 204 -5.34 -23.01 -17.15
N ILE A 205 -5.08 -21.78 -16.72
CA ILE A 205 -6.06 -20.69 -16.77
C ILE A 205 -6.55 -20.44 -18.22
N PRO A 206 -5.66 -20.18 -19.21
CA PRO A 206 -6.11 -19.99 -20.59
C PRO A 206 -6.82 -21.21 -21.19
N GLN A 207 -6.34 -22.43 -20.89
CA GLN A 207 -6.99 -23.64 -21.34
C GLN A 207 -8.41 -23.78 -20.80
N HIS A 208 -8.59 -23.53 -19.49
CA HIS A 208 -9.91 -23.55 -18.87
C HIS A 208 -10.81 -22.43 -19.38
N MET A 209 -10.28 -21.23 -19.58
CA MET A 209 -11.04 -20.12 -20.18
C MET A 209 -11.57 -20.50 -21.57
N LEU A 210 -10.73 -21.06 -22.44
CA LEU A 210 -11.13 -21.49 -23.77
C LEU A 210 -12.13 -22.65 -23.70
N PHE A 211 -11.88 -23.64 -22.86
CA PHE A 211 -12.77 -24.79 -22.69
C PHE A 211 -14.15 -24.38 -22.16
N HIS A 212 -14.20 -23.46 -21.22
CA HIS A 212 -15.44 -23.01 -20.62
C HIS A 212 -16.09 -21.81 -21.31
N MET A 213 -15.45 -21.23 -22.33
CA MET A 213 -16.00 -20.08 -23.06
C MET A 213 -17.41 -20.33 -23.57
N LYS A 214 -17.66 -21.53 -24.11
CA LYS A 214 -18.98 -21.94 -24.54
C LYS A 214 -19.98 -21.94 -23.38
N ASN A 215 -19.58 -22.44 -22.22
CA ASN A 215 -20.41 -22.45 -21.02
C ASN A 215 -20.71 -21.02 -20.52
N CYS A 216 -19.75 -20.12 -20.57
CA CYS A 216 -19.98 -18.70 -20.20
C CYS A 216 -21.02 -18.02 -21.08
N ILE A 217 -21.14 -18.43 -22.35
CA ILE A 217 -22.14 -17.87 -23.28
C ILE A 217 -23.54 -18.47 -23.03
N TYR A 218 -23.63 -19.76 -22.74
CA TYR A 218 -24.90 -20.47 -22.65
C TYR A 218 -25.43 -20.65 -21.24
N HIS A 219 -24.61 -20.45 -20.20
CA HIS A 219 -25.04 -20.54 -18.82
C HIS A 219 -25.27 -19.17 -18.21
N LYS A 220 -26.02 -19.15 -17.11
CA LYS A 220 -26.36 -17.93 -16.38
C LYS A 220 -25.13 -17.29 -15.77
N ASN A 221 -25.06 -15.97 -15.81
CA ASN A 221 -24.05 -15.16 -15.16
C ASN A 221 -24.50 -14.71 -13.76
N MET A 222 -23.66 -13.93 -13.05
CA MET A 222 -23.96 -13.42 -11.70
C MET A 222 -25.22 -12.54 -11.66
N GLU A 223 -25.45 -11.74 -12.69
CA GLU A 223 -26.66 -10.91 -12.81
C GLU A 223 -27.92 -11.76 -12.89
N GLN A 224 -27.90 -12.81 -13.72
CA GLN A 224 -29.00 -13.76 -13.83
C GLN A 224 -29.18 -14.60 -12.58
N LEU A 225 -28.10 -14.87 -11.81
CA LEU A 225 -28.21 -15.49 -10.49
C LEU A 225 -28.91 -14.55 -9.53
N HIS A 226 -28.57 -13.28 -9.49
CA HIS A 226 -29.22 -12.27 -8.66
C HIS A 226 -30.74 -12.22 -8.97
N GLN A 227 -31.11 -12.08 -10.24
CA GLN A 227 -32.50 -12.08 -10.69
C GLN A 227 -33.23 -13.38 -10.30
N ALA A 228 -32.56 -14.53 -10.37
CA ALA A 228 -33.16 -15.79 -9.98
C ALA A 228 -33.37 -15.95 -8.46
N LEU A 229 -32.62 -15.21 -7.65
CA LEU A 229 -32.73 -15.22 -6.19
C LEU A 229 -33.74 -14.19 -5.64
N GLU A 230 -34.08 -13.15 -6.41
CA GLU A 230 -35.06 -12.12 -6.00
C GLU A 230 -36.41 -12.70 -5.49
N PRO A 231 -37.01 -13.72 -6.14
CA PRO A 231 -38.30 -14.25 -5.68
C PRO A 231 -38.23 -14.98 -4.33
N TYR A 232 -37.04 -15.32 -3.86
CA TYR A 232 -36.87 -16.11 -2.63
C TYR A 232 -36.67 -15.24 -1.38
N ASP A 233 -36.67 -13.92 -1.52
CA ASP A 233 -36.54 -12.96 -0.42
C ASP A 233 -35.43 -13.33 0.57
N ILE A 234 -34.21 -13.44 0.05
CA ILE A 234 -33.05 -13.84 0.83
C ILE A 234 -32.37 -12.70 1.57
N SER A 235 -32.80 -11.44 1.33
CA SER A 235 -32.19 -10.23 1.89
C SER A 235 -32.16 -10.21 3.41
N ASP A 236 -33.19 -10.74 4.04
CA ASP A 236 -33.31 -10.79 5.50
C ASP A 236 -32.80 -12.12 6.11
N ARG A 237 -32.31 -13.04 5.29
CA ARG A 237 -31.77 -14.31 5.77
C ARG A 237 -30.28 -14.22 6.07
N PRO A 238 -29.82 -14.76 7.20
CA PRO A 238 -28.38 -14.91 7.44
C PRO A 238 -27.73 -15.71 6.33
N CYS A 239 -26.57 -15.24 5.84
CA CYS A 239 -25.77 -16.01 4.88
C CYS A 239 -24.62 -16.72 5.62
N ILE A 240 -24.44 -18.00 5.36
CA ILE A 240 -23.38 -18.81 5.95
C ILE A 240 -22.50 -19.39 4.86
N ILE A 241 -21.22 -19.03 4.90
CA ILE A 241 -20.19 -19.58 4.03
C ILE A 241 -19.52 -20.75 4.74
N VAL A 242 -19.56 -21.91 4.12
CA VAL A 242 -19.01 -23.16 4.65
C VAL A 242 -17.75 -23.52 3.90
N SER A 243 -16.61 -23.45 4.58
CA SER A 243 -15.30 -23.82 4.05
C SER A 243 -14.78 -25.11 4.69
N ALA A 244 -13.87 -25.80 3.99
CA ALA A 244 -13.21 -26.98 4.50
C ALA A 244 -12.20 -26.62 5.59
N GLY A 245 -12.29 -27.29 6.75
CA GLY A 245 -11.34 -27.08 7.85
C GLY A 245 -11.79 -27.82 9.12
N PRO A 246 -10.93 -27.92 10.14
CA PRO A 246 -11.23 -28.65 11.38
C PRO A 246 -12.43 -28.09 12.17
N SER A 247 -12.78 -26.81 11.95
CA SER A 247 -13.95 -26.18 12.55
C SER A 247 -15.27 -26.72 11.97
N LEU A 248 -15.26 -27.12 10.69
CA LEU A 248 -16.44 -27.71 10.06
C LEU A 248 -16.87 -28.98 10.76
N ASP A 249 -15.95 -29.87 11.10
CA ASP A 249 -16.24 -31.11 11.80
C ASP A 249 -16.92 -30.88 13.16
N LYS A 250 -16.52 -29.80 13.85
CA LYS A 250 -17.09 -29.41 15.14
C LYS A 250 -18.52 -28.84 15.00
N ASN A 251 -18.76 -28.10 13.94
CA ASN A 251 -19.96 -27.28 13.75
C ASN A 251 -21.00 -27.94 12.80
N ILE A 252 -20.69 -29.07 12.20
CA ILE A 252 -21.51 -29.68 11.14
C ILE A 252 -22.92 -30.01 11.61
N ARG A 253 -23.09 -30.43 12.89
CA ARG A 253 -24.40 -30.70 13.48
C ARG A 253 -25.24 -29.43 13.60
N GLN A 254 -24.62 -28.32 14.00
CA GLN A 254 -25.30 -27.03 14.11
C GLN A 254 -25.72 -26.54 12.73
N LEU A 255 -24.85 -26.68 11.73
CA LEU A 255 -25.15 -26.35 10.35
C LEU A 255 -26.40 -27.07 9.83
N LYS A 256 -26.54 -28.33 10.17
CA LYS A 256 -27.73 -29.14 9.82
C LYS A 256 -29.02 -28.59 10.45
N GLN A 257 -28.96 -28.06 11.68
CA GLN A 257 -30.12 -27.52 12.39
C GLN A 257 -30.63 -26.18 11.83
N ILE A 258 -29.80 -25.47 11.11
CA ILE A 258 -30.13 -24.17 10.51
C ILE A 258 -30.47 -24.28 9.03
N GLN A 259 -30.44 -25.45 8.45
CA GLN A 259 -30.81 -25.66 7.06
C GLN A 259 -32.25 -25.14 6.81
N GLY A 260 -32.40 -24.33 5.76
CA GLY A 260 -33.66 -23.65 5.42
C GLY A 260 -33.94 -22.38 6.22
N LYS A 261 -33.12 -22.07 7.28
CA LYS A 261 -33.21 -20.81 8.05
C LYS A 261 -32.16 -19.78 7.65
N ALA A 262 -31.08 -20.23 7.01
CA ALA A 262 -30.01 -19.41 6.50
C ALA A 262 -29.74 -19.78 5.04
N PHE A 263 -29.24 -18.82 4.26
CA PHE A 263 -28.73 -19.08 2.93
C PHE A 263 -27.33 -19.64 3.03
N THR A 264 -27.10 -20.84 2.49
CA THR A 264 -25.86 -21.61 2.69
C THR A 264 -25.05 -21.65 1.40
N ILE A 265 -23.84 -21.11 1.44
CA ILE A 265 -22.86 -21.19 0.35
C ILE A 265 -21.76 -22.16 0.79
N VAL A 266 -21.54 -23.22 0.03
CA VAL A 266 -20.51 -24.22 0.34
C VAL A 266 -19.41 -24.16 -0.72
N VAL A 267 -18.14 -24.09 -0.29
CA VAL A 267 -17.01 -24.19 -1.23
C VAL A 267 -16.80 -25.64 -1.66
N ASP A 268 -16.23 -25.85 -2.84
CA ASP A 268 -15.97 -27.16 -3.45
C ASP A 268 -15.34 -28.17 -2.48
N ALA A 269 -14.27 -27.81 -1.80
CA ALA A 269 -13.55 -28.67 -0.85
C ALA A 269 -14.41 -29.13 0.36
N ALA A 270 -15.45 -28.37 0.73
CA ALA A 270 -16.35 -28.66 1.83
C ALA A 270 -17.61 -29.45 1.36
N LEU A 271 -17.91 -29.44 0.06
CA LEU A 271 -19.16 -29.93 -0.50
C LEU A 271 -19.43 -31.41 -0.13
N ARG A 272 -18.45 -32.27 -0.35
CA ARG A 272 -18.60 -33.71 -0.04
C ARG A 272 -18.88 -33.96 1.44
N THR A 273 -18.22 -33.24 2.33
CA THR A 273 -18.42 -33.33 3.79
C THR A 273 -19.81 -32.87 4.17
N ALA A 274 -20.27 -31.75 3.60
CA ALA A 274 -21.61 -31.22 3.82
C ALA A 274 -22.70 -32.20 3.35
N LEU A 275 -22.58 -32.70 2.13
CA LEU A 275 -23.54 -33.65 1.56
C LEU A 275 -23.61 -34.97 2.37
N LYS A 276 -22.48 -35.53 2.80
CA LYS A 276 -22.44 -36.72 3.68
C LYS A 276 -23.11 -36.45 5.02
N ALA A 277 -23.07 -35.24 5.54
CA ALA A 277 -23.78 -34.88 6.76
C ALA A 277 -25.29 -34.62 6.53
N GLY A 278 -25.75 -34.72 5.29
CA GLY A 278 -27.13 -34.47 4.90
C GLY A 278 -27.49 -33.01 4.82
N ILE A 279 -26.48 -32.11 4.62
CA ILE A 279 -26.65 -30.68 4.39
C ILE A 279 -26.77 -30.47 2.88
N ARG A 280 -27.83 -29.80 2.46
CA ARG A 280 -28.04 -29.37 1.07
C ARG A 280 -27.77 -27.90 0.96
N PRO A 281 -26.66 -27.50 0.30
CA PRO A 281 -26.36 -26.07 0.13
C PRO A 281 -27.32 -25.41 -0.86
N ASP A 282 -27.59 -24.11 -0.66
CA ASP A 282 -28.33 -23.29 -1.60
C ASP A 282 -27.45 -22.90 -2.80
N LEU A 283 -26.14 -22.74 -2.57
CA LEU A 283 -25.16 -22.42 -3.60
C LEU A 283 -23.84 -23.17 -3.33
N VAL A 284 -23.20 -23.61 -4.41
CA VAL A 284 -21.83 -24.13 -4.38
C VAL A 284 -20.93 -23.17 -5.14
N CYS A 285 -19.81 -22.77 -4.51
CA CYS A 285 -18.83 -21.87 -5.09
C CYS A 285 -17.51 -22.60 -5.32
N THR A 286 -16.97 -22.51 -6.52
CA THR A 286 -15.64 -22.99 -6.87
C THR A 286 -14.92 -21.98 -7.74
N VAL A 287 -13.64 -21.70 -7.41
CA VAL A 287 -12.79 -20.76 -8.15
C VAL A 287 -11.42 -21.37 -8.48
N ASP A 288 -11.10 -22.54 -7.94
CA ASP A 288 -9.82 -23.20 -8.18
C ASP A 288 -9.77 -23.84 -9.58
N ALA A 289 -8.69 -23.58 -10.31
CA ALA A 289 -8.46 -24.17 -11.63
C ALA A 289 -8.14 -25.69 -11.58
N ARG A 290 -7.89 -26.23 -10.41
CA ARG A 290 -7.53 -27.67 -10.19
C ARG A 290 -8.49 -28.40 -9.25
N VAL A 291 -9.76 -28.07 -9.31
CA VAL A 291 -10.74 -28.77 -8.47
C VAL A 291 -10.80 -30.25 -8.85
N PRO A 292 -10.49 -31.17 -7.94
CA PRO A 292 -10.61 -32.59 -8.23
C PRO A 292 -12.08 -32.96 -8.47
N GLU A 293 -12.38 -33.71 -9.56
CA GLU A 293 -13.73 -34.18 -9.91
C GLU A 293 -14.40 -34.92 -8.73
N ARG A 294 -13.60 -35.64 -7.94
CA ARG A 294 -14.06 -36.32 -6.72
C ARG A 294 -14.80 -35.45 -5.70
N PHE A 295 -14.65 -34.10 -5.77
CA PHE A 295 -15.39 -33.21 -4.85
C PHE A 295 -16.86 -33.09 -5.24
N PHE A 296 -17.20 -33.37 -6.49
CA PHE A 296 -18.57 -33.34 -7.03
C PHE A 296 -19.19 -34.73 -7.18
N GLU A 297 -18.42 -35.80 -6.94
CA GLU A 297 -18.93 -37.17 -6.93
C GLU A 297 -19.58 -37.47 -5.58
N GLY A 298 -20.88 -37.79 -5.57
CA GLY A 298 -21.60 -38.10 -4.35
C GLY A 298 -22.86 -38.89 -4.58
#